data_83a8b56315059560c1fdbe4667354743
#
_entry.id   83a8b56315059560c1fdbe4667354743
#
_cell.length_a   1.000
_cell.length_b   1.000
_cell.length_c   1.000
_cell.angle_alpha   90.00
_cell.angle_beta   90.00
_cell.angle_gamma   90.00
#
_symmetry.space_group_name_H-M   'P 1'
#
loop_
_entity.id
_entity.type
_entity.pdbx_description
1 polymer ?
#
loop_
_entity_poly.entity_id
_entity_poly.type
_entity_poly.pdbx_seq_one_letter_code
_entity_poly.pdbx_strand_id
1 'polypeptide(L)'
;MNAERMSPAEVRAGASLAGVFGLRMLGLFFILPVFAVHAPQMRGGDDLKLVGFALGAYGLAQGILQIPFGMASDRWGRKRVLYAGLLIFAAGSFLGATADDIWTAIAARIVQGAGAISSVAMALAADLTRVQHRTKVMAMIGSTIGLMFALSLIGAPVLYRLIGLDGLFVLNGVLCLAAMAVVKYLVPEPPPLKARQDRGGDLRRSVLDPELLRLNAGIFILHIVLYAMFVVVPPMLVRAGLGLPEHWKLYLPVVLASFVFMVPAILYADRRKQPKAVLLVAVALLAGAEALLGVLDASLGALAVLMLAFFIAFNVLEALLPSLVSRLAPAEGRGVAIGVYNTTQTLGVFVGGVLGGWIASRYGTAAVFGVSASLVVLWLLLVFGMRPVPAVN
;
A
#
# COMPACT_ATOMS: atom_id res chain seq x y z
N MET A 1 31.81 -20.11 -7.15
CA MET A 1 30.41 -19.64 -7.35
C MET A 1 30.43 -18.13 -7.34
N ASN A 2 29.99 -17.47 -8.41
CA ASN A 2 29.97 -15.99 -8.52
C ASN A 2 29.15 -15.39 -7.38
N ALA A 3 29.81 -14.71 -6.45
CA ALA A 3 29.17 -14.05 -5.30
C ALA A 3 28.14 -12.98 -5.73
N GLU A 4 28.22 -12.48 -6.94
CA GLU A 4 27.36 -11.42 -7.51
C GLU A 4 25.97 -11.88 -7.96
N ARG A 5 25.75 -13.17 -8.17
CA ARG A 5 24.46 -13.70 -8.65
C ARG A 5 23.68 -14.34 -7.50
N MET A 6 22.36 -14.15 -7.52
CA MET A 6 21.44 -14.87 -6.65
C MET A 6 21.47 -16.37 -6.95
N SER A 7 21.47 -17.20 -5.90
CA SER A 7 21.32 -18.65 -6.08
C SER A 7 19.89 -19.00 -6.55
N PRO A 8 19.69 -20.17 -7.19
CA PRO A 8 18.33 -20.61 -7.56
C PRO A 8 17.37 -20.68 -6.38
N ALA A 9 17.87 -21.01 -5.19
CA ALA A 9 17.08 -21.04 -3.96
C ALA A 9 16.63 -19.63 -3.52
N GLU A 10 17.51 -18.63 -3.62
CA GLU A 10 17.19 -17.23 -3.32
C GLU A 10 16.19 -16.65 -4.32
N VAL A 11 16.33 -16.97 -5.60
CA VAL A 11 15.37 -16.57 -6.65
C VAL A 11 14.02 -17.20 -6.39
N ARG A 12 13.98 -18.50 -6.08
CA ARG A 12 12.74 -19.22 -5.73
C ARG A 12 12.09 -18.61 -4.48
N ALA A 13 12.87 -18.34 -3.44
CA ALA A 13 12.35 -17.69 -2.22
C ALA A 13 11.78 -16.32 -2.50
N GLY A 14 12.50 -15.47 -3.24
CA GLY A 14 12.05 -14.14 -3.61
C GLY A 14 10.78 -14.16 -4.47
N ALA A 15 10.75 -14.98 -5.51
CA ALA A 15 9.60 -15.08 -6.42
C ALA A 15 8.36 -15.65 -5.72
N SER A 16 8.52 -16.71 -4.90
CA SER A 16 7.39 -17.30 -4.19
C SER A 16 6.81 -16.37 -3.12
N LEU A 17 7.65 -15.66 -2.37
CA LEU A 17 7.18 -14.66 -1.40
C LEU A 17 6.56 -13.44 -2.09
N ALA A 18 7.12 -12.97 -3.22
CA ALA A 18 6.48 -11.95 -4.05
C ALA A 18 5.10 -12.42 -4.52
N GLY A 19 4.95 -13.69 -4.91
CA GLY A 19 3.66 -14.30 -5.26
C GLY A 19 2.67 -14.31 -4.09
N VAL A 20 3.10 -14.67 -2.88
CA VAL A 20 2.26 -14.62 -1.66
C VAL A 20 1.76 -13.19 -1.39
N PHE A 21 2.67 -12.21 -1.46
CA PHE A 21 2.30 -10.80 -1.35
C PHE A 21 1.34 -10.38 -2.47
N GLY A 22 1.65 -10.78 -3.71
CA GLY A 22 0.85 -10.45 -4.88
C GLY A 22 -0.59 -10.93 -4.76
N LEU A 23 -0.81 -12.21 -4.47
CA LEU A 23 -2.14 -12.79 -4.32
C LEU A 23 -2.95 -12.10 -3.22
N ARG A 24 -2.33 -11.82 -2.07
CA ARG A 24 -3.00 -11.14 -0.95
C ARG A 24 -3.32 -9.69 -1.31
N MET A 25 -2.38 -8.95 -1.90
CA MET A 25 -2.55 -7.53 -2.22
C MET A 25 -3.54 -7.34 -3.38
N LEU A 26 -3.53 -8.21 -4.36
CA LEU A 26 -4.49 -8.19 -5.46
C LEU A 26 -5.93 -8.23 -4.92
N GLY A 27 -6.22 -9.19 -4.03
CA GLY A 27 -7.53 -9.30 -3.41
C GLY A 27 -7.88 -8.09 -2.55
N LEU A 28 -6.93 -7.60 -1.74
CA LEU A 28 -7.14 -6.42 -0.90
C LEU A 28 -7.49 -5.17 -1.73
N PHE A 29 -6.76 -4.97 -2.82
CA PHE A 29 -6.93 -3.79 -3.67
C PHE A 29 -8.18 -3.84 -4.55
N PHE A 30 -8.75 -5.03 -4.84
CA PHE A 30 -10.01 -5.13 -5.56
C PHE A 30 -11.18 -4.40 -4.88
N ILE A 31 -11.17 -4.34 -3.55
CA ILE A 31 -12.24 -3.69 -2.78
C ILE A 31 -12.17 -2.16 -2.92
N LEU A 32 -10.96 -1.59 -3.01
CA LEU A 32 -10.73 -0.15 -2.91
C LEU A 32 -11.49 0.70 -3.95
N PRO A 33 -11.44 0.43 -5.26
CA PRO A 33 -12.09 1.27 -6.27
C PRO A 33 -13.61 1.07 -6.37
N VAL A 34 -14.16 0.01 -5.77
CA VAL A 34 -15.59 -0.36 -5.93
C VAL A 34 -16.41 -0.11 -4.66
N PHE A 35 -15.80 -0.17 -3.49
CA PHE A 35 -16.51 -0.18 -2.20
C PHE A 35 -17.34 1.07 -1.98
N ALA A 36 -16.78 2.27 -2.20
CA ALA A 36 -17.47 3.53 -1.96
C ALA A 36 -18.71 3.74 -2.85
N VAL A 37 -18.75 3.12 -4.03
CA VAL A 37 -19.91 3.17 -4.94
C VAL A 37 -20.95 2.10 -4.59
N HIS A 38 -20.49 0.94 -4.08
CA HIS A 38 -21.39 -0.14 -3.67
C HIS A 38 -22.05 0.13 -2.31
N ALA A 39 -21.32 0.76 -1.39
CA ALA A 39 -21.75 0.94 0.00
C ALA A 39 -23.20 1.46 0.19
N PRO A 40 -23.72 2.43 -0.60
CA PRO A 40 -25.11 2.87 -0.47
C PRO A 40 -26.16 1.77 -0.68
N GLN A 41 -25.79 0.62 -1.25
CA GLN A 41 -26.70 -0.54 -1.38
C GLN A 41 -26.75 -1.39 -0.10
N MET A 42 -25.81 -1.17 0.84
CA MET A 42 -25.75 -1.85 2.14
C MET A 42 -26.54 -1.05 3.19
N ARG A 43 -27.14 -1.72 4.16
CA ARG A 43 -27.77 -1.03 5.30
C ARG A 43 -26.76 -0.19 6.07
N GLY A 44 -27.03 1.12 6.18
CA GLY A 44 -26.15 2.09 6.84
C GLY A 44 -24.95 2.54 6.00
N GLY A 45 -24.86 2.13 4.73
CA GLY A 45 -23.78 2.48 3.82
C GLY A 45 -23.91 3.84 3.14
N ASP A 46 -25.01 4.57 3.39
CA ASP A 46 -25.17 5.96 2.95
C ASP A 46 -24.31 6.94 3.74
N ASP A 47 -23.89 6.56 4.98
CA ASP A 47 -23.01 7.40 5.79
C ASP A 47 -21.54 7.26 5.32
N LEU A 48 -21.05 8.28 4.63
CA LEU A 48 -19.67 8.35 4.15
C LEU A 48 -18.63 8.21 5.27
N LYS A 49 -18.96 8.52 6.53
CA LYS A 49 -18.06 8.30 7.68
C LYS A 49 -17.83 6.80 7.87
N LEU A 50 -18.90 6.01 7.83
CA LEU A 50 -18.82 4.56 7.99
C LEU A 50 -18.14 3.92 6.76
N VAL A 51 -18.40 4.43 5.57
CA VAL A 51 -17.71 3.99 4.33
C VAL A 51 -16.20 4.24 4.44
N GLY A 52 -15.80 5.44 4.84
CA GLY A 52 -14.39 5.77 5.04
C GLY A 52 -13.76 4.96 6.17
N PHE A 53 -14.50 4.72 7.26
CA PHE A 53 -14.04 3.85 8.35
C PHE A 53 -13.85 2.40 7.86
N ALA A 54 -14.77 1.85 7.08
CA ALA A 54 -14.65 0.50 6.51
C ALA A 54 -13.40 0.35 5.63
N LEU A 55 -13.12 1.36 4.78
CA LEU A 55 -11.91 1.37 3.96
C LEU A 55 -10.63 1.46 4.81
N GLY A 56 -10.63 2.26 5.87
CA GLY A 56 -9.48 2.48 6.74
C GLY A 56 -9.26 1.39 7.80
N ALA A 57 -10.31 0.73 8.28
CA ALA A 57 -10.29 -0.21 9.42
C ALA A 57 -9.26 -1.34 9.27
N TYR A 58 -9.07 -1.82 8.04
CA TYR A 58 -8.02 -2.76 7.68
C TYR A 58 -6.62 -2.24 8.08
N GLY A 59 -6.32 -0.97 7.76
CA GLY A 59 -5.03 -0.36 8.04
C GLY A 59 -4.75 -0.24 9.54
N LEU A 60 -5.76 0.10 10.35
CA LEU A 60 -5.62 0.16 11.81
C LEU A 60 -5.27 -1.19 12.40
N ALA A 61 -6.05 -2.22 12.08
CA ALA A 61 -5.83 -3.56 12.61
C ALA A 61 -4.46 -4.11 12.18
N GLN A 62 -4.07 -3.91 10.91
CA GLN A 62 -2.76 -4.32 10.42
C GLN A 62 -1.62 -3.54 11.09
N GLY A 63 -1.75 -2.22 11.26
CA GLY A 63 -0.72 -1.39 11.88
C GLY A 63 -0.45 -1.79 13.33
N ILE A 64 -1.50 -2.07 14.10
CA ILE A 64 -1.38 -2.52 15.51
C ILE A 64 -0.77 -3.92 15.58
N LEU A 65 -1.23 -4.85 14.76
CA LEU A 65 -0.88 -6.27 14.88
C LEU A 65 0.41 -6.65 14.12
N GLN A 66 0.94 -5.79 13.28
CA GLN A 66 2.15 -6.07 12.50
C GLN A 66 3.37 -6.37 13.38
N ILE A 67 3.56 -5.63 14.49
CA ILE A 67 4.65 -5.86 15.44
C ILE A 67 4.42 -7.14 16.24
N PRO A 68 3.26 -7.39 16.89
CA PRO A 68 2.96 -8.65 17.54
C PRO A 68 3.16 -9.90 16.64
N PHE A 69 2.69 -9.83 15.38
CA PHE A 69 2.90 -10.92 14.41
C PHE A 69 4.37 -11.14 14.08
N GLY A 70 5.15 -10.09 13.94
CA GLY A 70 6.60 -10.17 13.77
C GLY A 70 7.25 -10.89 14.92
N MET A 71 6.98 -10.48 16.17
CA MET A 71 7.49 -11.11 17.40
C MET A 71 7.03 -12.57 17.53
N ALA A 72 5.76 -12.86 17.28
CA ALA A 72 5.22 -14.21 17.29
C ALA A 72 5.95 -15.11 16.29
N SER A 73 6.30 -14.59 15.11
CA SER A 73 7.01 -15.34 14.09
C SER A 73 8.46 -15.64 14.45
N ASP A 74 9.10 -14.80 15.27
CA ASP A 74 10.42 -15.07 15.84
C ASP A 74 10.38 -16.22 16.87
N ARG A 75 9.25 -16.39 17.57
CA ARG A 75 9.08 -17.37 18.64
C ARG A 75 8.50 -18.70 18.15
N TRP A 76 7.47 -18.64 17.30
CA TRP A 76 6.70 -19.83 16.89
C TRP A 76 7.04 -20.32 15.48
N GLY A 77 7.90 -19.59 14.77
CA GLY A 77 8.36 -19.92 13.43
C GLY A 77 7.63 -19.14 12.34
N ARG A 78 8.40 -18.70 11.35
CA ARG A 78 7.94 -17.82 10.26
C ARG A 78 6.71 -18.34 9.52
N LYS A 79 6.80 -19.58 9.01
CA LYS A 79 5.72 -20.16 8.20
C LYS A 79 4.45 -20.39 9.00
N ARG A 80 4.54 -20.81 10.27
CA ARG A 80 3.35 -21.05 11.11
C ARG A 80 2.55 -19.77 11.30
N VAL A 81 3.22 -18.67 11.64
CA VAL A 81 2.56 -17.38 11.84
C VAL A 81 2.07 -16.80 10.52
N LEU A 82 2.78 -17.04 9.42
CA LEU A 82 2.34 -16.67 8.08
C LEU A 82 1.03 -17.37 7.70
N TYR A 83 0.91 -18.69 7.97
CA TYR A 83 -0.34 -19.43 7.77
C TYR A 83 -1.49 -18.88 8.63
N ALA A 84 -1.23 -18.63 9.92
CA ALA A 84 -2.25 -18.09 10.82
C ALA A 84 -2.77 -16.73 10.29
N GLY A 85 -1.88 -15.84 9.88
CA GLY A 85 -2.27 -14.54 9.32
C GLY A 85 -3.04 -14.65 8.00
N LEU A 86 -2.64 -15.55 7.09
CA LEU A 86 -3.39 -15.79 5.85
C LEU A 86 -4.78 -16.39 6.11
N LEU A 87 -4.92 -17.28 7.11
CA LEU A 87 -6.21 -17.82 7.52
C LEU A 87 -7.13 -16.75 8.12
N ILE A 88 -6.60 -15.89 8.98
CA ILE A 88 -7.35 -14.77 9.56
C ILE A 88 -7.83 -13.84 8.44
N PHE A 89 -6.95 -13.50 7.50
CA PHE A 89 -7.32 -12.66 6.36
C PHE A 89 -8.40 -13.32 5.49
N ALA A 90 -8.29 -14.63 5.20
CA ALA A 90 -9.29 -15.38 4.44
C ALA A 90 -10.64 -15.42 5.19
N ALA A 91 -10.63 -15.65 6.50
CA ALA A 91 -11.85 -15.62 7.33
C ALA A 91 -12.53 -14.24 7.27
N GLY A 92 -11.76 -13.15 7.40
CA GLY A 92 -12.30 -11.80 7.22
C GLY A 92 -12.84 -11.56 5.81
N SER A 93 -12.23 -12.15 4.79
CA SER A 93 -12.72 -12.07 3.42
C SER A 93 -14.04 -12.80 3.25
N PHE A 94 -14.18 -14.02 3.76
CA PHE A 94 -15.46 -14.75 3.70
C PHE A 94 -16.55 -14.09 4.57
N LEU A 95 -16.18 -13.47 5.69
CA LEU A 95 -17.13 -12.64 6.45
C LEU A 95 -17.60 -11.43 5.64
N GLY A 96 -16.70 -10.78 4.90
CA GLY A 96 -17.06 -9.67 4.01
C GLY A 96 -18.00 -10.05 2.88
N ALA A 97 -17.93 -11.31 2.41
CA ALA A 97 -18.83 -11.83 1.41
C ALA A 97 -20.28 -12.04 1.92
N THR A 98 -20.51 -12.00 3.21
CA THR A 98 -21.85 -12.10 3.83
C THR A 98 -22.34 -10.75 4.38
N ALA A 99 -21.68 -9.64 4.01
CA ALA A 99 -21.96 -8.35 4.60
C ALA A 99 -23.13 -7.63 3.91
N ASP A 100 -24.33 -7.72 4.48
CA ASP A 100 -25.51 -6.98 4.03
C ASP A 100 -25.60 -5.56 4.65
N ASP A 101 -24.73 -5.24 5.60
CA ASP A 101 -24.67 -3.96 6.28
C ASP A 101 -23.23 -3.49 6.46
N ILE A 102 -23.09 -2.16 6.68
CA ILE A 102 -21.79 -1.51 6.77
C ILE A 102 -20.97 -1.96 7.99
N TRP A 103 -21.61 -2.35 9.09
CA TRP A 103 -20.91 -2.78 10.31
C TRP A 103 -20.28 -4.15 10.13
N THR A 104 -20.98 -5.07 9.45
CA THR A 104 -20.41 -6.37 9.08
C THR A 104 -19.24 -6.20 8.11
N ALA A 105 -19.35 -5.27 7.15
CA ALA A 105 -18.22 -4.93 6.29
C ALA A 105 -17.03 -4.35 7.07
N ILE A 106 -17.27 -3.45 8.03
CA ILE A 106 -16.22 -2.92 8.93
C ILE A 106 -15.56 -4.06 9.72
N ALA A 107 -16.34 -4.95 10.33
CA ALA A 107 -15.83 -6.10 11.07
C ALA A 107 -14.96 -7.00 10.18
N ALA A 108 -15.42 -7.29 8.96
CA ALA A 108 -14.68 -8.05 7.97
C ALA A 108 -13.32 -7.39 7.65
N ARG A 109 -13.30 -6.07 7.45
CA ARG A 109 -12.07 -5.30 7.19
C ARG A 109 -11.11 -5.32 8.38
N ILE A 110 -11.62 -5.24 9.61
CA ILE A 110 -10.81 -5.39 10.84
C ILE A 110 -10.17 -6.78 10.89
N VAL A 111 -10.97 -7.84 10.67
CA VAL A 111 -10.46 -9.22 10.66
C VAL A 111 -9.43 -9.44 9.55
N GLN A 112 -9.68 -8.92 8.33
CA GLN A 112 -8.69 -8.96 7.26
C GLN A 112 -7.37 -8.28 7.68
N GLY A 113 -7.45 -7.09 8.29
CA GLY A 113 -6.28 -6.35 8.79
C GLY A 113 -5.54 -7.10 9.90
N ALA A 114 -6.27 -7.83 10.76
CA ALA A 114 -5.69 -8.66 11.80
C ALA A 114 -4.80 -9.78 11.25
N GLY A 115 -4.97 -10.19 9.99
CA GLY A 115 -4.03 -11.05 9.28
C GLY A 115 -2.73 -10.35 8.86
N ALA A 116 -2.03 -9.68 9.78
CA ALA A 116 -0.89 -8.79 9.57
C ALA A 116 0.41 -9.52 9.19
N ILE A 117 0.46 -10.15 8.01
CA ILE A 117 1.59 -11.00 7.58
C ILE A 117 2.80 -10.22 7.01
N SER A 118 2.68 -8.92 6.76
CA SER A 118 3.71 -8.18 6.01
C SER A 118 5.07 -8.24 6.69
N SER A 119 5.14 -8.01 8.00
CA SER A 119 6.39 -8.11 8.77
C SER A 119 6.97 -9.54 8.79
N VAL A 120 6.09 -10.55 8.89
CA VAL A 120 6.46 -11.96 8.91
C VAL A 120 7.07 -12.41 7.59
N ALA A 121 6.41 -12.05 6.48
CA ALA A 121 6.86 -12.44 5.15
C ALA A 121 8.15 -11.70 4.74
N MET A 122 8.31 -10.43 5.15
CA MET A 122 9.57 -9.69 4.98
C MET A 122 10.70 -10.29 5.79
N ALA A 123 10.44 -10.70 7.03
CA ALA A 123 11.42 -11.39 7.86
C ALA A 123 11.82 -12.75 7.26
N LEU A 124 10.83 -13.53 6.77
CA LEU A 124 11.08 -14.79 6.07
C LEU A 124 11.93 -14.59 4.80
N ALA A 125 11.65 -13.54 4.03
CA ALA A 125 12.45 -13.18 2.87
C ALA A 125 13.90 -12.88 3.24
N ALA A 126 14.11 -12.14 4.34
CA ALA A 126 15.45 -11.85 4.86
C ALA A 126 16.19 -13.09 5.37
N ASP A 127 15.46 -14.05 5.99
CA ASP A 127 16.03 -15.30 6.51
C ASP A 127 16.45 -16.27 5.39
N LEU A 128 15.76 -16.24 4.26
CA LEU A 128 16.01 -17.09 3.08
C LEU A 128 17.01 -16.48 2.08
N THR A 129 17.52 -15.28 2.34
CA THR A 129 18.34 -14.55 1.38
C THR A 129 19.63 -14.02 2.02
N ARG A 130 20.77 -14.17 1.34
CA ARG A 130 22.04 -13.58 1.78
C ARG A 130 21.92 -12.06 1.87
N VAL A 131 22.65 -11.45 2.82
CA VAL A 131 22.58 -10.00 3.11
C VAL A 131 22.71 -9.14 1.85
N GLN A 132 23.65 -9.50 0.95
CA GLN A 132 23.93 -8.80 -0.30
C GLN A 132 22.78 -8.83 -1.33
N HIS A 133 21.84 -9.79 -1.22
CA HIS A 133 20.73 -9.96 -2.15
C HIS A 133 19.36 -9.58 -1.56
N ARG A 134 19.30 -9.25 -0.26
CA ARG A 134 18.04 -8.85 0.41
C ARG A 134 17.35 -7.69 -0.28
N THR A 135 18.10 -6.67 -0.68
CA THR A 135 17.56 -5.50 -1.41
C THR A 135 16.88 -5.90 -2.71
N LYS A 136 17.45 -6.87 -3.45
CA LYS A 136 16.85 -7.38 -4.70
C LYS A 136 15.52 -8.09 -4.44
N VAL A 137 15.46 -8.94 -3.40
CA VAL A 137 14.22 -9.65 -3.02
C VAL A 137 13.15 -8.68 -2.52
N MET A 138 13.52 -7.68 -1.71
CA MET A 138 12.58 -6.65 -1.27
C MET A 138 12.05 -5.82 -2.44
N ALA A 139 12.89 -5.51 -3.43
CA ALA A 139 12.47 -4.85 -4.65
C ALA A 139 11.50 -5.71 -5.48
N MET A 140 11.72 -7.02 -5.59
CA MET A 140 10.78 -7.94 -6.24
C MET A 140 9.40 -7.91 -5.56
N ILE A 141 9.35 -7.98 -4.23
CA ILE A 141 8.11 -7.92 -3.46
C ILE A 141 7.43 -6.56 -3.68
N GLY A 142 8.17 -5.45 -3.55
CA GLY A 142 7.62 -4.11 -3.75
C GLY A 142 7.06 -3.89 -5.16
N SER A 143 7.79 -4.31 -6.20
CA SER A 143 7.32 -4.24 -7.59
C SER A 143 6.05 -5.07 -7.81
N THR A 144 5.95 -6.23 -7.18
CA THR A 144 4.74 -7.05 -7.25
C THR A 144 3.55 -6.37 -6.60
N ILE A 145 3.73 -5.71 -5.45
CA ILE A 145 2.66 -4.94 -4.79
C ILE A 145 2.14 -3.83 -5.72
N GLY A 146 3.04 -3.04 -6.33
CA GLY A 146 2.66 -1.99 -7.28
C GLY A 146 1.93 -2.53 -8.51
N LEU A 147 2.40 -3.66 -9.07
CA LEU A 147 1.73 -4.32 -10.19
C LEU A 147 0.32 -4.81 -9.80
N MET A 148 0.16 -5.42 -8.61
CA MET A 148 -1.14 -5.90 -8.14
C MET A 148 -2.10 -4.74 -7.87
N PHE A 149 -1.62 -3.60 -7.39
CA PHE A 149 -2.43 -2.39 -7.26
C PHE A 149 -2.95 -1.93 -8.63
N ALA A 150 -2.09 -1.84 -9.63
CA ALA A 150 -2.48 -1.47 -10.99
C ALA A 150 -3.50 -2.44 -11.60
N LEU A 151 -3.23 -3.75 -11.49
CA LEU A 151 -4.15 -4.79 -11.96
C LEU A 151 -5.50 -4.74 -11.25
N SER A 152 -5.51 -4.39 -9.96
CA SER A 152 -6.75 -4.26 -9.19
C SER A 152 -7.59 -3.08 -9.64
N LEU A 153 -6.99 -1.92 -9.89
CA LEU A 153 -7.73 -0.75 -10.37
C LEU A 153 -8.44 -1.02 -11.70
N ILE A 154 -7.81 -1.80 -12.57
CA ILE A 154 -8.36 -2.16 -13.88
C ILE A 154 -9.36 -3.31 -13.75
N GLY A 155 -9.00 -4.34 -13.00
CA GLY A 155 -9.75 -5.58 -12.91
C GLY A 155 -10.97 -5.50 -11.99
N ALA A 156 -10.92 -4.71 -10.91
CA ALA A 156 -12.00 -4.65 -9.93
C ALA A 156 -13.35 -4.22 -10.51
N PRO A 157 -13.46 -3.16 -11.32
CA PRO A 157 -14.73 -2.77 -11.92
C PRO A 157 -15.31 -3.85 -12.86
N VAL A 158 -14.42 -4.54 -13.59
CA VAL A 158 -14.82 -5.63 -14.52
C VAL A 158 -15.32 -6.83 -13.73
N LEU A 159 -14.58 -7.27 -12.73
CA LEU A 159 -14.96 -8.38 -11.86
C LEU A 159 -16.21 -8.05 -11.04
N TYR A 160 -16.34 -6.82 -10.54
CA TYR A 160 -17.54 -6.38 -9.85
C TYR A 160 -18.80 -6.54 -10.70
N ARG A 161 -18.73 -6.26 -12.01
CA ARG A 161 -19.84 -6.49 -12.93
C ARG A 161 -20.25 -7.97 -13.03
N LEU A 162 -19.28 -8.88 -12.90
CA LEU A 162 -19.50 -10.32 -13.07
C LEU A 162 -19.95 -11.02 -11.79
N ILE A 163 -19.36 -10.66 -10.66
CA ILE A 163 -19.49 -11.39 -9.38
C ILE A 163 -19.93 -10.52 -8.20
N GLY A 164 -20.15 -9.22 -8.39
CA GLY A 164 -20.53 -8.29 -7.32
C GLY A 164 -19.42 -8.04 -6.29
N LEU A 165 -19.76 -7.31 -5.22
CA LEU A 165 -18.83 -7.06 -4.10
C LEU A 165 -18.60 -8.34 -3.30
N ASP A 166 -19.64 -9.13 -3.07
CA ASP A 166 -19.58 -10.39 -2.33
C ASP A 166 -18.64 -11.38 -3.01
N GLY A 167 -18.76 -11.50 -4.35
CA GLY A 167 -17.85 -12.30 -5.16
C GLY A 167 -16.39 -11.82 -5.11
N LEU A 168 -16.14 -10.51 -5.03
CA LEU A 168 -14.80 -9.97 -4.84
C LEU A 168 -14.25 -10.35 -3.47
N PHE A 169 -15.05 -10.34 -2.42
CA PHE A 169 -14.66 -10.82 -1.10
C PHE A 169 -14.37 -12.32 -1.09
N VAL A 170 -15.21 -13.14 -1.74
CA VAL A 170 -14.94 -14.58 -1.91
C VAL A 170 -13.65 -14.82 -2.66
N LEU A 171 -13.45 -14.13 -3.80
CA LEU A 171 -12.20 -14.22 -4.58
C LEU A 171 -10.97 -13.87 -3.72
N ASN A 172 -11.08 -12.85 -2.88
CA ASN A 172 -10.02 -12.43 -1.98
C ASN A 172 -9.66 -13.54 -0.97
N GLY A 173 -10.66 -14.19 -0.39
CA GLY A 173 -10.46 -15.38 0.47
C GLY A 173 -9.78 -16.53 -0.27
N VAL A 174 -10.23 -16.85 -1.48
CA VAL A 174 -9.65 -17.91 -2.32
C VAL A 174 -8.19 -17.59 -2.70
N LEU A 175 -7.88 -16.34 -3.06
CA LEU A 175 -6.50 -15.92 -3.34
C LEU A 175 -5.59 -16.10 -2.12
N CYS A 176 -6.09 -15.86 -0.91
CA CYS A 176 -5.32 -16.12 0.32
C CYS A 176 -5.10 -17.61 0.58
N LEU A 177 -6.09 -18.46 0.31
CA LEU A 177 -5.91 -19.91 0.37
C LEU A 177 -4.89 -20.39 -0.68
N ALA A 178 -4.92 -19.82 -1.90
CA ALA A 178 -3.89 -20.06 -2.91
C ALA A 178 -2.50 -19.61 -2.44
N ALA A 179 -2.40 -18.44 -1.78
CA ALA A 179 -1.15 -17.99 -1.18
C ALA A 179 -0.62 -18.97 -0.12
N MET A 180 -1.49 -19.61 0.67
CA MET A 180 -1.08 -20.68 1.61
C MET A 180 -0.50 -21.89 0.86
N ALA A 181 -1.10 -22.27 -0.28
CA ALA A 181 -0.54 -23.34 -1.11
C ALA A 181 0.86 -22.95 -1.66
N VAL A 182 1.03 -21.70 -2.09
CA VAL A 182 2.36 -21.17 -2.49
C VAL A 182 3.36 -21.28 -1.33
N VAL A 183 2.97 -20.89 -0.12
CA VAL A 183 3.84 -21.01 1.07
C VAL A 183 4.23 -22.46 1.33
N LYS A 184 3.28 -23.41 1.17
CA LYS A 184 3.51 -24.84 1.43
C LYS A 184 4.46 -25.48 0.42
N TYR A 185 4.25 -25.22 -0.87
CA TYR A 185 4.89 -25.98 -1.92
C TYR A 185 6.08 -25.27 -2.58
N LEU A 186 6.09 -23.93 -2.56
CA LEU A 186 7.09 -23.14 -3.29
C LEU A 186 8.08 -22.40 -2.40
N VAL A 187 7.65 -21.95 -1.20
CA VAL A 187 8.56 -21.24 -0.28
C VAL A 187 9.49 -22.24 0.40
N PRO A 188 10.82 -22.08 0.27
CA PRO A 188 11.79 -22.96 0.96
C PRO A 188 11.61 -22.96 2.47
N GLU A 189 12.07 -24.03 3.15
CA GLU A 189 12.10 -24.04 4.61
C GLU A 189 13.16 -23.07 5.11
N PRO A 190 12.82 -22.20 6.07
CA PRO A 190 13.79 -21.32 6.70
C PRO A 190 14.78 -22.14 7.55
N PRO A 191 16.02 -21.69 7.66
CA PRO A 191 16.96 -22.29 8.59
C PRO A 191 16.40 -22.23 10.02
N PRO A 192 16.80 -23.16 10.90
CA PRO A 192 16.39 -23.13 12.30
C PRO A 192 16.63 -21.76 12.92
N LEU A 193 15.64 -21.27 13.67
CA LEU A 193 15.73 -19.97 14.33
C LEU A 193 16.95 -20.01 15.28
N LYS A 194 18.05 -19.42 14.86
CA LYS A 194 19.14 -19.12 15.81
C LYS A 194 18.61 -18.02 16.71
N ALA A 195 18.77 -18.18 18.02
CA ALA A 195 18.51 -17.13 18.99
C ALA A 195 19.16 -15.84 18.43
N ARG A 196 18.33 -14.88 18.05
CA ARG A 196 18.81 -13.61 17.51
C ARG A 196 19.57 -12.96 18.66
N GLN A 197 20.89 -13.03 18.61
CA GLN A 197 21.67 -12.15 19.45
C GLN A 197 21.17 -10.74 19.15
N ASP A 198 20.56 -10.12 20.15
CA ASP A 198 20.22 -8.71 20.11
C ASP A 198 21.52 -7.95 19.79
N ARG A 199 21.77 -7.79 18.50
CA ARG A 199 22.69 -6.78 18.06
C ARG A 199 21.94 -5.48 18.27
N GLY A 200 22.10 -4.92 19.47
CA GLY A 200 21.56 -3.64 19.88
C GLY A 200 22.09 -2.52 19.00
N GLY A 201 21.68 -2.54 17.73
CA GLY A 201 21.78 -1.38 16.88
C GLY A 201 21.01 -0.26 17.56
N ASP A 202 21.51 0.95 17.49
CA ASP A 202 20.88 2.10 18.11
C ASP A 202 19.45 2.27 17.56
N LEU A 203 18.50 1.54 18.22
CA LEU A 203 17.07 1.51 17.87
C LEU A 203 16.52 2.92 17.81
N ARG A 204 16.99 3.77 18.71
CA ARG A 204 16.61 5.18 18.78
C ARG A 204 17.01 5.92 17.49
N ARG A 205 18.20 5.67 16.98
CA ARG A 205 18.69 6.28 15.73
C ARG A 205 17.92 5.79 14.50
N SER A 206 17.54 4.51 14.48
CA SER A 206 16.76 3.94 13.39
C SER A 206 15.29 4.40 13.35
N VAL A 207 14.77 4.92 14.45
CA VAL A 207 13.37 5.36 14.58
C VAL A 207 13.26 6.89 14.60
N LEU A 208 14.16 7.58 15.33
CA LEU A 208 14.08 9.01 15.61
C LEU A 208 15.01 9.86 14.75
N ASP A 209 15.70 9.31 13.77
CA ASP A 209 16.48 10.12 12.81
C ASP A 209 15.55 11.10 12.08
N PRO A 210 15.86 12.41 12.06
CA PRO A 210 15.00 13.42 11.47
C PRO A 210 14.69 13.18 9.98
N GLU A 211 15.62 12.63 9.22
CA GLU A 211 15.42 12.35 7.80
C GLU A 211 14.48 11.13 7.61
N LEU A 212 14.62 10.09 8.45
CA LEU A 212 13.68 8.96 8.45
C LEU A 212 12.29 9.39 8.91
N LEU A 213 12.18 10.29 9.91
CA LEU A 213 10.88 10.83 10.34
C LEU A 213 10.19 11.62 9.23
N ARG A 214 10.94 12.40 8.43
CA ARG A 214 10.39 13.11 7.26
C ARG A 214 9.88 12.16 6.19
N LEU A 215 10.60 11.05 5.92
CA LEU A 215 10.16 10.02 4.99
C LEU A 215 8.93 9.26 5.52
N ASN A 216 8.90 8.97 6.83
CA ASN A 216 7.73 8.37 7.48
C ASN A 216 6.50 9.30 7.42
N ALA A 217 6.67 10.59 7.68
CA ALA A 217 5.60 11.57 7.49
C ALA A 217 5.12 11.60 6.03
N GLY A 218 6.05 11.49 5.09
CA GLY A 218 5.72 11.44 3.66
C GLY A 218 4.85 10.25 3.27
N ILE A 219 5.22 9.03 3.66
CA ILE A 219 4.42 7.84 3.35
C ILE A 219 3.07 7.86 4.07
N PHE A 220 3.02 8.40 5.29
CA PHE A 220 1.79 8.59 6.05
C PHE A 220 0.82 9.50 5.29
N ILE A 221 1.27 10.68 4.86
CA ILE A 221 0.47 11.65 4.10
C ILE A 221 0.06 11.07 2.74
N LEU A 222 0.97 10.40 2.04
CA LEU A 222 0.69 9.78 0.74
C LEU A 222 -0.48 8.79 0.83
N HIS A 223 -0.53 7.98 1.90
CA HIS A 223 -1.60 7.01 2.10
C HIS A 223 -2.87 7.62 2.67
N ILE A 224 -2.78 8.71 3.45
CA ILE A 224 -3.96 9.49 3.81
C ILE A 224 -4.66 9.98 2.54
N VAL A 225 -3.91 10.63 1.66
CA VAL A 225 -4.43 11.22 0.42
C VAL A 225 -5.00 10.16 -0.51
N LEU A 226 -4.29 9.03 -0.70
CA LEU A 226 -4.77 7.91 -1.52
C LEU A 226 -6.12 7.38 -1.02
N TYR A 227 -6.25 7.08 0.26
CA TYR A 227 -7.47 6.48 0.79
C TYR A 227 -8.62 7.48 0.88
N ALA A 228 -8.34 8.74 1.22
CA ALA A 228 -9.33 9.83 1.14
C ALA A 228 -9.85 10.00 -0.30
N MET A 229 -8.98 9.95 -1.31
CA MET A 229 -9.34 10.00 -2.72
C MET A 229 -10.29 8.84 -3.09
N PHE A 230 -10.01 7.60 -2.64
CA PHE A 230 -10.87 6.45 -2.96
C PHE A 230 -12.24 6.46 -2.27
N VAL A 231 -12.43 7.29 -1.24
CA VAL A 231 -13.78 7.56 -0.68
C VAL A 231 -14.62 8.40 -1.66
N VAL A 232 -14.00 9.36 -2.37
CA VAL A 232 -14.74 10.40 -3.10
C VAL A 232 -14.66 10.27 -4.63
N VAL A 233 -13.54 9.84 -5.20
CA VAL A 233 -13.34 9.79 -6.66
C VAL A 233 -14.23 8.75 -7.36
N PRO A 234 -14.37 7.49 -6.89
CA PRO A 234 -15.24 6.53 -7.57
C PRO A 234 -16.71 7.00 -7.66
N PRO A 235 -17.35 7.55 -6.60
CA PRO A 235 -18.66 8.20 -6.71
C PRO A 235 -18.67 9.43 -7.64
N MET A 236 -17.58 10.21 -7.73
CA MET A 236 -17.48 11.32 -8.68
C MET A 236 -17.51 10.84 -10.13
N LEU A 237 -16.80 9.75 -10.45
CA LEU A 237 -16.82 9.16 -11.79
C LEU A 237 -18.23 8.73 -12.19
N VAL A 238 -18.99 8.13 -11.26
CA VAL A 238 -20.39 7.77 -11.51
C VAL A 238 -21.23 9.02 -11.80
N ARG A 239 -21.08 10.08 -11.00
CA ARG A 239 -21.78 11.36 -11.24
C ARG A 239 -21.38 12.04 -12.55
N ALA A 240 -20.14 11.84 -13.00
CA ALA A 240 -19.65 12.33 -14.28
C ALA A 240 -20.11 11.48 -15.48
N GLY A 241 -20.96 10.47 -15.25
CA GLY A 241 -21.56 9.62 -16.29
C GLY A 241 -20.79 8.33 -16.58
N LEU A 242 -19.74 8.02 -15.85
CA LEU A 242 -18.99 6.75 -16.00
C LEU A 242 -19.47 5.77 -14.94
N GLY A 243 -20.31 4.81 -15.33
CA GLY A 243 -20.80 3.77 -14.42
C GLY A 243 -19.67 2.92 -13.83
N LEU A 244 -19.84 2.40 -12.59
CA LEU A 244 -18.83 1.64 -11.89
C LEU A 244 -18.20 0.50 -12.72
N PRO A 245 -18.98 -0.33 -13.46
CA PRO A 245 -18.41 -1.38 -14.31
C PRO A 245 -17.52 -0.87 -15.44
N GLU A 246 -17.59 0.42 -15.76
CA GLU A 246 -16.84 1.07 -16.85
C GLU A 246 -15.62 1.86 -16.35
N HIS A 247 -15.40 1.97 -15.04
CA HIS A 247 -14.27 2.70 -14.47
C HIS A 247 -12.92 2.23 -15.02
N TRP A 248 -12.80 0.97 -15.43
CA TRP A 248 -11.59 0.45 -16.07
C TRP A 248 -11.20 1.21 -17.34
N LYS A 249 -12.17 1.78 -18.10
CA LYS A 249 -11.93 2.58 -19.31
C LYS A 249 -11.10 3.85 -19.00
N LEU A 250 -11.21 4.35 -17.77
CA LEU A 250 -10.42 5.48 -17.29
C LEU A 250 -9.17 4.98 -16.56
N TYR A 251 -9.29 4.01 -15.66
CA TYR A 251 -8.14 3.53 -14.87
C TYR A 251 -7.05 2.91 -15.73
N LEU A 252 -7.39 2.14 -16.77
CA LEU A 252 -6.43 1.47 -17.63
C LEU A 252 -5.46 2.46 -18.31
N PRO A 253 -5.92 3.45 -19.11
CA PRO A 253 -5.02 4.39 -19.73
C PRO A 253 -4.27 5.28 -18.73
N VAL A 254 -4.93 5.70 -17.64
CA VAL A 254 -4.33 6.52 -16.58
C VAL A 254 -3.18 5.77 -15.90
N VAL A 255 -3.41 4.52 -15.48
CA VAL A 255 -2.39 3.72 -14.78
C VAL A 255 -1.24 3.35 -15.71
N LEU A 256 -1.52 2.91 -16.95
CA LEU A 256 -0.46 2.61 -17.91
C LEU A 256 0.39 3.84 -18.24
N ALA A 257 -0.24 4.96 -18.52
CA ALA A 257 0.47 6.21 -18.77
C ALA A 257 1.29 6.65 -17.55
N SER A 258 0.77 6.51 -16.33
CA SER A 258 1.51 6.88 -15.12
C SER A 258 2.81 6.08 -14.96
N PHE A 259 2.83 4.79 -15.29
CA PHE A 259 4.07 4.00 -15.29
C PHE A 259 5.06 4.45 -16.38
N VAL A 260 4.56 4.85 -17.56
CA VAL A 260 5.42 5.38 -18.64
C VAL A 260 6.15 6.63 -18.17
N PHE A 261 5.48 7.53 -17.42
CA PHE A 261 6.13 8.73 -16.86
C PHE A 261 6.96 8.44 -15.60
N MET A 262 6.60 7.44 -14.79
CA MET A 262 7.36 7.07 -13.59
C MET A 262 8.77 6.59 -13.93
N VAL A 263 8.91 5.73 -14.96
CA VAL A 263 10.21 5.11 -15.29
C VAL A 263 11.29 6.14 -15.60
N PRO A 264 11.09 7.14 -16.49
CA PRO A 264 12.08 8.18 -16.73
C PRO A 264 12.41 9.02 -15.47
N ALA A 265 11.42 9.30 -14.62
CA ALA A 265 11.65 10.05 -13.38
C ALA A 265 12.58 9.30 -12.41
N ILE A 266 12.36 7.99 -12.22
CA ILE A 266 13.23 7.16 -11.37
C ILE A 266 14.62 7.02 -12.00
N LEU A 267 14.72 6.78 -13.30
CA LEU A 267 16.02 6.73 -13.99
C LEU A 267 16.78 8.05 -13.91
N TYR A 268 16.08 9.18 -13.96
CA TYR A 268 16.68 10.50 -13.78
C TYR A 268 17.22 10.67 -12.34
N ALA A 269 16.42 10.29 -11.33
CA ALA A 269 16.83 10.33 -9.94
C ALA A 269 18.13 9.56 -9.68
N ASP A 270 18.26 8.36 -10.25
CA ASP A 270 19.42 7.50 -10.07
C ASP A 270 20.63 7.96 -10.91
N ARG A 271 20.45 8.22 -12.21
CA ARG A 271 21.56 8.61 -13.12
C ARG A 271 22.15 9.98 -12.79
N ARG A 272 21.31 10.95 -12.43
CA ARG A 272 21.75 12.30 -12.05
C ARG A 272 22.08 12.43 -10.57
N LYS A 273 21.89 11.36 -9.79
CA LYS A 273 22.12 11.36 -8.33
C LYS A 273 21.32 12.46 -7.62
N GLN A 274 20.10 12.74 -8.09
CA GLN A 274 19.22 13.81 -7.60
C GLN A 274 17.86 13.30 -7.09
N PRO A 275 17.81 12.32 -6.19
CA PRO A 275 16.54 11.76 -5.71
C PRO A 275 15.70 12.80 -4.96
N LYS A 276 16.33 13.76 -4.24
CA LYS A 276 15.60 14.83 -3.56
C LYS A 276 14.86 15.76 -4.55
N ALA A 277 15.46 16.09 -5.69
CA ALA A 277 14.80 16.93 -6.69
C ALA A 277 13.57 16.24 -7.27
N VAL A 278 13.67 14.95 -7.60
CA VAL A 278 12.54 14.14 -8.08
C VAL A 278 11.46 14.01 -7.02
N LEU A 279 11.84 13.82 -5.74
CA LEU A 279 10.92 13.80 -4.61
C LEU A 279 10.12 15.11 -4.51
N LEU A 280 10.79 16.26 -4.57
CA LEU A 280 10.15 17.58 -4.53
C LEU A 280 9.18 17.80 -5.67
N VAL A 281 9.58 17.46 -6.91
CA VAL A 281 8.71 17.59 -8.09
C VAL A 281 7.48 16.69 -7.98
N ALA A 282 7.65 15.44 -7.54
CA ALA A 282 6.54 14.50 -7.38
C ALA A 282 5.56 14.96 -6.30
N VAL A 283 6.05 15.45 -5.14
CA VAL A 283 5.18 15.99 -4.07
C VAL A 283 4.48 17.27 -4.54
N ALA A 284 5.15 18.15 -5.28
CA ALA A 284 4.52 19.35 -5.84
C ALA A 284 3.44 19.00 -6.88
N LEU A 285 3.69 18.00 -7.75
CA LEU A 285 2.70 17.51 -8.71
C LEU A 285 1.47 16.94 -8.00
N LEU A 286 1.68 16.17 -6.91
CA LEU A 286 0.61 15.63 -6.09
C LEU A 286 -0.22 16.75 -5.45
N ALA A 287 0.44 17.77 -4.88
CA ALA A 287 -0.24 18.92 -4.30
C ALA A 287 -1.09 19.68 -5.34
N GLY A 288 -0.55 19.89 -6.54
CA GLY A 288 -1.27 20.54 -7.63
C GLY A 288 -2.47 19.72 -8.11
N ALA A 289 -2.31 18.40 -8.25
CA ALA A 289 -3.41 17.51 -8.63
C ALA A 289 -4.56 17.54 -7.61
N GLU A 290 -4.24 17.45 -6.32
CA GLU A 290 -5.22 17.53 -5.23
C GLU A 290 -5.93 18.89 -5.18
N ALA A 291 -5.18 19.99 -5.29
CA ALA A 291 -5.74 21.34 -5.28
C ALA A 291 -6.72 21.54 -6.44
N LEU A 292 -6.34 21.10 -7.65
CA LEU A 292 -7.17 21.24 -8.85
C LEU A 292 -8.41 20.34 -8.80
N LEU A 293 -8.32 19.12 -8.23
CA LEU A 293 -9.49 18.25 -8.00
C LEU A 293 -10.51 18.89 -7.06
N GLY A 294 -10.06 19.77 -6.16
CA GLY A 294 -10.94 20.47 -5.22
C GLY A 294 -11.69 21.67 -5.82
N VAL A 295 -11.19 22.25 -6.91
CA VAL A 295 -11.72 23.53 -7.44
C VAL A 295 -12.27 23.43 -8.86
N LEU A 296 -11.87 22.44 -9.65
CA LEU A 296 -12.35 22.27 -11.02
C LEU A 296 -13.65 21.46 -11.07
N ASP A 297 -14.54 21.84 -11.98
CA ASP A 297 -15.73 21.06 -12.28
C ASP A 297 -15.36 19.66 -12.75
N ALA A 298 -16.05 18.66 -12.19
CA ALA A 298 -15.76 17.25 -12.37
C ALA A 298 -16.19 16.70 -13.72
N SER A 299 -15.76 17.32 -14.84
CA SER A 299 -15.89 16.68 -16.14
C SER A 299 -15.02 15.42 -16.21
N LEU A 300 -15.49 14.41 -16.95
CA LEU A 300 -14.76 13.15 -17.07
C LEU A 300 -13.32 13.34 -17.60
N GLY A 301 -13.14 14.28 -18.55
CA GLY A 301 -11.82 14.62 -19.09
C GLY A 301 -10.91 15.27 -18.05
N ALA A 302 -11.43 16.22 -17.26
CA ALA A 302 -10.67 16.84 -16.17
C ALA A 302 -10.26 15.80 -15.11
N LEU A 303 -11.19 14.92 -14.69
CA LEU A 303 -10.91 13.83 -13.76
C LEU A 303 -9.81 12.91 -14.31
N ALA A 304 -9.85 12.54 -15.61
CA ALA A 304 -8.85 11.68 -16.22
C ALA A 304 -7.44 12.31 -16.17
N VAL A 305 -7.31 13.59 -16.52
CA VAL A 305 -6.02 14.31 -16.52
C VAL A 305 -5.50 14.48 -15.09
N LEU A 306 -6.35 14.87 -14.14
CA LEU A 306 -5.93 15.07 -12.76
C LEU A 306 -5.59 13.76 -12.06
N MET A 307 -6.33 12.68 -12.34
CA MET A 307 -5.99 11.35 -11.86
C MET A 307 -4.67 10.85 -12.49
N LEU A 308 -4.40 11.17 -13.75
CA LEU A 308 -3.11 10.85 -14.35
C LEU A 308 -1.98 11.57 -13.61
N ALA A 309 -2.11 12.87 -13.36
CA ALA A 309 -1.13 13.64 -12.59
C ALA A 309 -0.94 13.05 -11.18
N PHE A 310 -2.04 12.71 -10.50
CA PHE A 310 -2.02 12.03 -9.19
C PHE A 310 -1.24 10.72 -9.25
N PHE A 311 -1.58 9.81 -10.17
CA PHE A 311 -0.94 8.49 -10.23
C PHE A 311 0.50 8.53 -10.73
N ILE A 312 0.90 9.51 -11.55
CA ILE A 312 2.32 9.76 -11.87
C ILE A 312 3.07 10.09 -10.58
N ALA A 313 2.58 11.07 -9.82
CA ALA A 313 3.19 11.48 -8.57
C ALA A 313 3.22 10.32 -7.56
N PHE A 314 2.09 9.65 -7.36
CA PHE A 314 1.94 8.53 -6.44
C PHE A 314 2.93 7.40 -6.76
N ASN A 315 3.01 6.94 -8.01
CA ASN A 315 3.89 5.83 -8.40
C ASN A 315 5.37 6.20 -8.26
N VAL A 316 5.75 7.44 -8.59
CA VAL A 316 7.12 7.94 -8.36
C VAL A 316 7.45 7.92 -6.86
N LEU A 317 6.55 8.42 -6.02
CA LEU A 317 6.73 8.49 -4.57
C LEU A 317 6.77 7.10 -3.93
N GLU A 318 5.88 6.18 -4.34
CA GLU A 318 5.88 4.78 -3.87
C GLU A 318 7.17 4.03 -4.22
N ALA A 319 7.78 4.31 -5.37
CA ALA A 319 9.05 3.72 -5.74
C ALA A 319 10.24 4.37 -5.02
N LEU A 320 10.20 5.69 -4.82
CA LEU A 320 11.34 6.46 -4.32
C LEU A 320 11.46 6.42 -2.80
N LEU A 321 10.35 6.55 -2.05
CA LEU A 321 10.36 6.63 -0.59
C LEU A 321 11.01 5.42 0.09
N PRO A 322 10.63 4.15 -0.20
CA PRO A 322 11.27 3.00 0.45
C PRO A 322 12.75 2.87 0.07
N SER A 323 13.14 3.28 -1.14
CA SER A 323 14.53 3.35 -1.56
C SER A 323 15.32 4.33 -0.70
N LEU A 324 14.77 5.52 -0.45
CA LEU A 324 15.39 6.53 0.41
C LEU A 324 15.50 6.07 1.86
N VAL A 325 14.46 5.45 2.43
CA VAL A 325 14.51 4.84 3.77
C VAL A 325 15.63 3.82 3.86
N SER A 326 15.73 2.92 2.87
CA SER A 326 16.77 1.90 2.85
C SER A 326 18.20 2.47 2.75
N ARG A 327 18.37 3.62 2.09
CA ARG A 327 19.67 4.31 1.93
C ARG A 327 20.08 5.09 3.19
N LEU A 328 19.11 5.72 3.87
CA LEU A 328 19.37 6.57 5.03
C LEU A 328 19.42 5.79 6.34
N ALA A 329 18.75 4.65 6.42
CA ALA A 329 18.74 3.82 7.61
C ALA A 329 20.11 3.21 7.91
N PRO A 330 20.57 3.22 9.19
CA PRO A 330 21.77 2.53 9.61
C PRO A 330 21.74 1.04 9.21
N ALA A 331 22.90 0.49 8.85
CA ALA A 331 22.96 -0.90 8.35
C ALA A 331 22.37 -1.92 9.35
N GLU A 332 22.69 -1.74 10.64
CA GLU A 332 22.23 -2.59 11.74
C GLU A 332 20.74 -2.40 12.04
N GLY A 333 20.19 -1.19 11.81
CA GLY A 333 18.79 -0.82 12.11
C GLY A 333 17.86 -0.76 10.91
N ARG A 334 18.33 -1.10 9.70
CA ARG A 334 17.56 -0.96 8.46
C ARG A 334 16.22 -1.71 8.48
N GLY A 335 16.19 -2.90 9.06
CA GLY A 335 14.96 -3.68 9.19
C GLY A 335 13.92 -3.00 10.08
N VAL A 336 14.38 -2.36 11.16
CA VAL A 336 13.51 -1.59 12.07
C VAL A 336 12.97 -0.35 11.35
N ALA A 337 13.82 0.40 10.65
CA ALA A 337 13.41 1.59 9.90
C ALA A 337 12.34 1.26 8.84
N ILE A 338 12.51 0.16 8.09
CA ILE A 338 11.51 -0.32 7.12
C ILE A 338 10.23 -0.78 7.84
N GLY A 339 10.34 -1.42 9.00
CA GLY A 339 9.18 -1.83 9.82
C GLY A 339 8.37 -0.62 10.28
N VAL A 340 9.02 0.42 10.79
CA VAL A 340 8.38 1.69 11.18
C VAL A 340 7.72 2.35 9.97
N TYR A 341 8.42 2.42 8.84
CA TYR A 341 7.89 2.95 7.58
C TYR A 341 6.60 2.24 7.15
N ASN A 342 6.58 0.90 7.15
CA ASN A 342 5.40 0.12 6.78
C ASN A 342 4.24 0.29 7.78
N THR A 343 4.55 0.39 9.08
CA THR A 343 3.53 0.66 10.11
C THR A 343 2.92 2.05 9.91
N THR A 344 3.75 3.05 9.65
CA THR A 344 3.32 4.42 9.38
C THR A 344 2.46 4.50 8.12
N GLN A 345 2.82 3.75 7.07
CA GLN A 345 2.03 3.59 5.85
C GLN A 345 0.61 3.07 6.15
N THR A 346 0.49 2.00 6.92
CA THR A 346 -0.81 1.40 7.25
C THR A 346 -1.66 2.28 8.17
N LEU A 347 -1.04 3.05 9.06
CA LEU A 347 -1.74 4.08 9.84
C LEU A 347 -2.26 5.21 8.95
N GLY A 348 -1.51 5.58 7.90
CA GLY A 348 -1.97 6.52 6.88
C GLY A 348 -3.22 6.03 6.14
N VAL A 349 -3.28 4.73 5.83
CA VAL A 349 -4.49 4.08 5.27
C VAL A 349 -5.70 4.28 6.17
N PHE A 350 -5.56 4.02 7.47
CA PHE A 350 -6.65 4.20 8.43
C PHE A 350 -7.11 5.65 8.53
N VAL A 351 -6.17 6.55 8.78
CA VAL A 351 -6.45 7.98 8.95
C VAL A 351 -7.07 8.56 7.67
N GLY A 352 -6.57 8.16 6.50
CA GLY A 352 -7.09 8.61 5.20
C GLY A 352 -8.53 8.18 4.95
N GLY A 353 -8.87 6.93 5.24
CA GLY A 353 -10.25 6.45 5.14
C GLY A 353 -11.18 7.22 6.08
N VAL A 354 -10.83 7.29 7.38
CA VAL A 354 -11.64 7.95 8.40
C VAL A 354 -11.80 9.45 8.13
N LEU A 355 -10.71 10.17 7.89
CA LEU A 355 -10.76 11.61 7.61
C LEU A 355 -11.46 11.89 6.28
N GLY A 356 -11.16 11.12 5.24
CA GLY A 356 -11.80 11.28 3.93
C GLY A 356 -13.32 11.14 4.03
N GLY A 357 -13.80 10.09 4.71
CA GLY A 357 -15.23 9.88 4.94
C GLY A 357 -15.87 10.95 5.82
N TRP A 358 -15.21 11.33 6.93
CA TRP A 358 -15.71 12.35 7.83
C TRP A 358 -15.80 13.73 7.17
N ILE A 359 -14.75 14.17 6.47
CA ILE A 359 -14.71 15.44 5.76
C ILE A 359 -15.75 15.45 4.64
N ALA A 360 -15.81 14.38 3.83
CA ALA A 360 -16.76 14.27 2.74
C ALA A 360 -18.21 14.38 3.22
N SER A 361 -18.54 13.73 4.35
CA SER A 361 -19.89 13.75 4.91
C SER A 361 -20.29 15.12 5.49
N ARG A 362 -19.34 15.89 6.03
CA ARG A 362 -19.61 17.14 6.74
C ARG A 362 -19.45 18.38 5.86
N TYR A 363 -18.45 18.36 4.98
CA TYR A 363 -18.01 19.53 4.21
C TYR A 363 -18.00 19.29 2.70
N GLY A 364 -18.37 18.08 2.26
CA GLY A 364 -18.41 17.72 0.84
C GLY A 364 -17.07 17.32 0.24
N THR A 365 -17.12 16.90 -1.02
CA THR A 365 -15.99 16.32 -1.75
C THR A 365 -14.83 17.30 -1.94
N ALA A 366 -15.12 18.56 -2.27
CA ALA A 366 -14.09 19.58 -2.48
C ALA A 366 -13.22 19.81 -1.23
N ALA A 367 -13.82 19.74 -0.04
CA ALA A 367 -13.08 19.90 1.22
C ALA A 367 -12.09 18.74 1.45
N VAL A 368 -12.39 17.52 0.99
CA VAL A 368 -11.45 16.39 1.08
C VAL A 368 -10.19 16.71 0.30
N PHE A 369 -10.32 17.18 -0.92
CA PHE A 369 -9.17 17.55 -1.76
C PHE A 369 -8.42 18.77 -1.21
N GLY A 370 -9.14 19.76 -0.67
CA GLY A 370 -8.52 20.94 -0.04
C GLY A 370 -7.65 20.55 1.18
N VAL A 371 -8.15 19.66 2.04
CA VAL A 371 -7.37 19.14 3.17
C VAL A 371 -6.21 18.28 2.70
N SER A 372 -6.43 17.41 1.72
CA SER A 372 -5.38 16.59 1.11
C SER A 372 -4.26 17.46 0.52
N ALA A 373 -4.61 18.47 -0.27
CA ALA A 373 -3.64 19.43 -0.82
C ALA A 373 -2.84 20.13 0.28
N SER A 374 -3.51 20.56 1.36
CA SER A 374 -2.86 21.23 2.50
C SER A 374 -1.84 20.30 3.20
N LEU A 375 -2.19 19.03 3.40
CA LEU A 375 -1.29 18.03 3.97
C LEU A 375 -0.07 17.78 3.05
N VAL A 376 -0.29 17.72 1.73
CA VAL A 376 0.80 17.53 0.76
C VAL A 376 1.70 18.76 0.69
N VAL A 377 1.15 19.97 0.78
CA VAL A 377 1.95 21.20 0.88
C VAL A 377 2.78 21.21 2.16
N LEU A 378 2.22 20.82 3.31
CA LEU A 378 2.98 20.65 4.54
C LEU A 378 4.13 19.64 4.34
N TRP A 379 3.85 18.52 3.69
CA TRP A 379 4.89 17.54 3.34
C TRP A 379 5.96 18.13 2.42
N LEU A 380 5.58 18.92 1.42
CA LEU A 380 6.53 19.62 0.54
C LEU A 380 7.50 20.50 1.34
N LEU A 381 6.99 21.25 2.31
CA LEU A 381 7.82 22.06 3.22
C LEU A 381 8.78 21.21 4.04
N LEU A 382 8.35 20.05 4.55
CA LEU A 382 9.22 19.12 5.26
C LEU A 382 10.34 18.58 4.37
N VAL A 383 10.05 18.27 3.10
CA VAL A 383 11.05 17.76 2.13
C VAL A 383 12.05 18.84 1.75
N PHE A 384 11.65 20.11 1.65
CA PHE A 384 12.60 21.19 1.43
C PHE A 384 13.72 21.22 2.48
N GLY A 385 13.39 20.98 3.75
CA GLY A 385 14.32 20.89 4.86
C GLY A 385 15.18 19.63 4.90
N MET A 386 14.97 18.63 4.01
CA MET A 386 15.80 17.42 3.98
C MET A 386 17.22 17.70 3.56
N ARG A 387 18.17 16.98 4.17
CA ARG A 387 19.57 16.97 3.72
C ARG A 387 19.70 16.29 2.35
N PRO A 388 20.73 16.63 1.56
CA PRO A 388 21.03 15.89 0.33
C PRO A 388 21.23 14.40 0.65
N VAL A 389 20.55 13.53 -0.10
CA VAL A 389 20.69 12.08 0.10
C VAL A 389 22.01 11.62 -0.51
N PRO A 390 22.84 10.85 0.22
CA PRO A 390 24.08 10.33 -0.30
C PRO A 390 23.86 9.53 -1.60
N ALA A 391 24.70 9.78 -2.59
CA ALA A 391 24.71 8.99 -3.81
C ALA A 391 25.15 7.56 -3.50
N VAL A 392 24.54 6.58 -4.16
CA VAL A 392 25.06 5.21 -4.16
C VAL A 392 26.32 5.21 -5.04
N ASN A 393 27.46 4.83 -4.46
CA ASN A 393 28.70 4.57 -5.20
C ASN A 393 28.56 3.28 -6.00
#